data_eda8ad82396484e3327cb657e940f644
#
_entry.id   eda8ad82396484e3327cb657e940f644
#
_cell.length_a   1.000
_cell.length_b   1.000
_cell.length_c   1.000
_cell.angle_alpha   90.00
_cell.angle_beta   90.00
_cell.angle_gamma   90.00
#
_symmetry.space_group_name_H-M   'P 1'
#
loop_
_entity.id
_entity.type
_entity.pdbx_description
1 polymer ?
#
loop_
_entity_poly.entity_id
_entity_poly.type
_entity_poly.pdbx_seq_one_letter_code
_entity_poly.pdbx_strand_id
1 'polypeptide(L)'
;MEKRKAVNLIFPHQLFEKSDLLDNACETYLIEEYLFFKHFKFHKQKIAFHRASMQAYSDFLKSRNIPVKYIEATDEKSDIRILLSHILEAGITQINFYDPVDNWLLKRLNSFSESLHLNMLETPYFINTNSDLSTFFRADKKSFFQTTFYKQQRVKHNVLMEKDGSPR
;
A
#
# COMPACT_ATOMS: atom_id res chain seq x y z
N MET A 1 10.38 20.81 -17.66
CA MET A 1 10.14 19.42 -17.21
C MET A 1 8.69 19.08 -17.53
N GLU A 2 8.45 18.12 -18.39
CA GLU A 2 7.12 17.64 -18.70
C GLU A 2 6.50 17.05 -17.41
N LYS A 3 5.29 17.49 -17.06
CA LYS A 3 4.59 16.99 -15.86
C LYS A 3 4.22 15.53 -16.11
N ARG A 4 4.82 14.59 -15.37
CA ARG A 4 4.51 13.17 -15.49
C ARG A 4 3.01 12.96 -15.24
N LYS A 5 2.35 12.27 -16.15
CA LYS A 5 0.96 11.86 -15.96
C LYS A 5 0.95 10.67 -15.00
N ALA A 6 0.41 10.86 -13.80
CA ALA A 6 0.47 9.90 -12.72
C ALA A 6 -0.92 9.50 -12.22
N VAL A 7 -1.04 8.28 -11.68
CA VAL A 7 -2.24 7.78 -10.99
C VAL A 7 -1.88 7.11 -9.67
N ASN A 8 -2.84 7.05 -8.76
CA ASN A 8 -2.73 6.32 -7.50
C ASN A 8 -3.40 4.95 -7.63
N LEU A 9 -2.79 3.93 -7.03
CA LEU A 9 -3.37 2.58 -6.94
C LEU A 9 -3.62 2.24 -5.48
N ILE A 10 -4.84 1.79 -5.17
CA ILE A 10 -5.24 1.34 -3.83
C ILE A 10 -5.83 -0.07 -3.93
N PHE A 11 -5.31 -0.95 -3.08
CA PHE A 11 -5.67 -2.37 -3.03
C PHE A 11 -6.62 -2.67 -1.85
N PRO A 12 -7.33 -3.83 -1.84
CA PRO A 12 -8.39 -4.13 -0.88
C PRO A 12 -8.01 -4.07 0.59
N HIS A 13 -6.74 -4.23 0.90
CA HIS A 13 -6.18 -4.19 2.26
C HIS A 13 -5.57 -2.84 2.65
N GLN A 14 -5.62 -1.81 1.78
CA GLN A 14 -4.94 -0.53 1.97
C GLN A 14 -5.92 0.66 2.07
N LEU A 15 -7.05 0.45 2.75
CA LEU A 15 -8.11 1.45 2.88
C LEU A 15 -7.82 2.38 4.07
N PHE A 16 -6.82 3.25 3.93
CA PHE A 16 -6.38 4.15 5.00
C PHE A 16 -7.17 5.47 5.00
N GLU A 17 -7.72 5.86 6.16
CA GLU A 17 -8.42 7.13 6.33
C GLU A 17 -7.48 8.33 6.13
N LYS A 18 -6.26 8.23 6.69
CA LYS A 18 -5.18 9.20 6.50
C LYS A 18 -4.16 8.59 5.56
N SER A 19 -3.92 9.23 4.44
CA SER A 19 -3.11 8.66 3.37
C SER A 19 -2.40 9.75 2.57
N ASP A 20 -1.10 9.81 2.68
CA ASP A 20 -0.23 10.71 1.90
C ASP A 20 -0.37 10.46 0.39
N LEU A 21 -0.82 9.24 0.02
CA LEU A 21 -1.10 8.88 -1.37
C LEU A 21 -2.19 9.78 -2.00
N LEU A 22 -3.11 10.32 -1.20
CA LEU A 22 -4.25 11.10 -1.67
C LEU A 22 -3.97 12.62 -1.77
N ASP A 23 -2.81 13.08 -1.28
CA ASP A 23 -2.47 14.50 -1.23
C ASP A 23 -1.94 15.04 -2.57
N ASN A 24 -1.78 14.18 -3.58
CA ASN A 24 -1.15 14.52 -4.86
C ASN A 24 -2.14 14.91 -5.98
N ALA A 25 -3.43 14.95 -5.73
CA ALA A 25 -4.50 15.26 -6.69
C ALA A 25 -4.53 14.36 -7.96
N CYS A 26 -3.90 13.19 -7.94
CA CYS A 26 -3.95 12.23 -9.02
C CYS A 26 -5.28 11.44 -9.02
N GLU A 27 -5.71 10.97 -10.19
CA GLU A 27 -6.81 10.01 -10.27
C GLU A 27 -6.46 8.75 -9.48
N THR A 28 -7.39 8.27 -8.66
CA THR A 28 -7.17 7.12 -7.79
C THR A 28 -7.95 5.91 -8.31
N TYR A 29 -7.22 4.85 -8.61
CA TYR A 29 -7.78 3.54 -8.97
C TYR A 29 -7.96 2.71 -7.70
N LEU A 30 -9.20 2.38 -7.37
CA LEU A 30 -9.55 1.48 -6.27
C LEU A 30 -9.89 0.12 -6.87
N ILE A 31 -9.05 -0.89 -6.62
CA ILE A 31 -8.98 -2.11 -7.40
C ILE A 31 -9.38 -3.32 -6.56
N GLU A 32 -10.48 -4.02 -6.93
CA GLU A 32 -10.78 -5.37 -6.40
C GLU A 32 -9.80 -6.38 -7.02
N GLU A 33 -8.53 -6.32 -6.61
CA GLU A 33 -7.42 -7.00 -7.27
C GLU A 33 -7.60 -8.53 -7.30
N TYR A 34 -7.29 -9.13 -8.44
CA TYR A 34 -7.45 -10.55 -8.77
C TYR A 34 -6.93 -11.50 -7.67
N LEU A 35 -5.75 -11.23 -7.08
CA LEU A 35 -5.15 -12.06 -6.02
C LEU A 35 -6.04 -12.17 -4.79
N PHE A 36 -6.82 -11.15 -4.47
CA PHE A 36 -7.67 -11.10 -3.29
C PHE A 36 -9.08 -11.61 -3.52
N PHE A 37 -9.55 -11.59 -4.78
CA PHE A 37 -10.93 -11.91 -5.12
C PHE A 37 -11.09 -13.21 -5.92
N LYS A 38 -10.14 -13.56 -6.80
CA LYS A 38 -10.31 -14.62 -7.80
C LYS A 38 -9.23 -15.70 -7.79
N HIS A 39 -8.04 -15.41 -7.27
CA HIS A 39 -6.90 -16.33 -7.37
C HIS A 39 -7.18 -17.69 -6.71
N PHE A 40 -7.90 -17.67 -5.59
CA PHE A 40 -8.40 -18.85 -4.90
C PHE A 40 -9.91 -18.80 -4.73
N LYS A 41 -10.52 -19.97 -4.42
CA LYS A 41 -11.94 -20.05 -4.03
C LYS A 41 -12.10 -19.55 -2.59
N PHE A 42 -12.03 -18.25 -2.40
CA PHE A 42 -12.20 -17.63 -1.09
C PHE A 42 -13.61 -17.81 -0.53
N HIS A 43 -13.73 -17.80 0.78
CA HIS A 43 -15.02 -17.82 1.46
C HIS A 43 -15.87 -16.61 1.05
N LYS A 44 -17.16 -16.83 0.76
CA LYS A 44 -18.07 -15.78 0.28
C LYS A 44 -18.16 -14.57 1.20
N GLN A 45 -18.14 -14.78 2.52
CA GLN A 45 -18.16 -13.68 3.50
C GLN A 45 -16.90 -12.80 3.42
N LYS A 46 -15.72 -13.40 3.18
CA LYS A 46 -14.49 -12.63 2.96
C LYS A 46 -14.62 -11.71 1.74
N ILE A 47 -15.09 -12.25 0.61
CA ILE A 47 -15.29 -11.48 -0.62
C ILE A 47 -16.32 -10.37 -0.41
N ALA A 48 -17.46 -10.68 0.22
CA ALA A 48 -18.50 -9.71 0.52
C ALA A 48 -18.01 -8.59 1.44
N PHE A 49 -17.24 -8.92 2.48
CA PHE A 49 -16.66 -7.94 3.39
C PHE A 49 -15.64 -7.03 2.68
N HIS A 50 -14.72 -7.61 1.89
CA HIS A 50 -13.77 -6.82 1.12
C HIS A 50 -14.47 -5.85 0.17
N ARG A 51 -15.48 -6.32 -0.58
CA ARG A 51 -16.25 -5.46 -1.48
C ARG A 51 -16.99 -4.35 -0.73
N ALA A 52 -17.68 -4.69 0.35
CA ALA A 52 -18.42 -3.70 1.15
C ALA A 52 -17.49 -2.61 1.71
N SER A 53 -16.33 -2.99 2.26
CA SER A 53 -15.35 -2.03 2.78
C SER A 53 -14.74 -1.17 1.67
N MET A 54 -14.47 -1.72 0.49
CA MET A 54 -13.96 -0.96 -0.65
C MET A 54 -14.99 0.01 -1.21
N GLN A 55 -16.26 -0.38 -1.30
CA GLN A 55 -17.34 0.51 -1.73
C GLN A 55 -17.54 1.67 -0.75
N ALA A 56 -17.57 1.38 0.55
CA ALA A 56 -17.64 2.41 1.58
C ALA A 56 -16.43 3.37 1.51
N TYR A 57 -15.23 2.84 1.24
CA TYR A 57 -14.04 3.66 1.05
C TYR A 57 -14.10 4.50 -0.24
N SER A 58 -14.66 3.97 -1.31
CA SER A 58 -14.91 4.74 -2.53
C SER A 58 -15.82 5.95 -2.27
N ASP A 59 -16.90 5.75 -1.50
CA ASP A 59 -17.80 6.83 -1.13
C ASP A 59 -17.15 7.85 -0.20
N PHE A 60 -16.32 7.39 0.73
CA PHE A 60 -15.48 8.25 1.56
C PHE A 60 -14.53 9.13 0.73
N LEU A 61 -13.84 8.58 -0.27
CA LEU A 61 -12.97 9.35 -1.16
C LEU A 61 -13.76 10.37 -2.00
N LYS A 62 -14.90 9.96 -2.55
CA LYS A 62 -15.79 10.85 -3.31
C LYS A 62 -16.30 12.01 -2.45
N SER A 63 -16.65 11.77 -1.18
CA SER A 63 -17.08 12.82 -0.25
C SER A 63 -15.99 13.88 0.01
N ARG A 64 -14.73 13.53 -0.23
CA ARG A 64 -13.56 14.42 -0.17
C ARG A 64 -13.18 15.03 -1.52
N ASN A 65 -14.03 14.89 -2.55
CA ASN A 65 -13.77 15.32 -3.92
C ASN A 65 -12.52 14.72 -4.56
N ILE A 66 -12.12 13.50 -4.14
CA ILE A 66 -11.00 12.77 -4.74
C ILE A 66 -11.54 11.99 -5.94
N PRO A 67 -10.96 12.16 -7.16
CA PRO A 67 -11.40 11.42 -8.33
C PRO A 67 -11.06 9.92 -8.18
N VAL A 68 -12.11 9.09 -8.15
CA VAL A 68 -11.98 7.64 -7.96
C VAL A 68 -12.48 6.89 -9.18
N LYS A 69 -11.66 5.99 -9.69
CA LYS A 69 -12.04 4.96 -10.64
C LYS A 69 -12.06 3.60 -9.95
N TYR A 70 -13.26 3.07 -9.75
CA TYR A 70 -13.47 1.78 -9.12
C TYR A 70 -13.37 0.66 -10.16
N ILE A 71 -12.52 -0.34 -9.91
CA ILE A 71 -12.33 -1.52 -10.77
C ILE A 71 -12.91 -2.73 -10.03
N GLU A 72 -14.02 -3.25 -10.54
CA GLU A 72 -14.66 -4.43 -9.95
C GLU A 72 -13.88 -5.72 -10.26
N ALA A 73 -13.98 -6.73 -9.38
CA ALA A 73 -13.37 -8.04 -9.60
C ALA A 73 -13.88 -8.76 -10.86
N THR A 74 -15.04 -8.39 -11.39
CA THR A 74 -15.61 -8.93 -12.64
C THR A 74 -14.92 -8.37 -13.88
N ASP A 75 -14.33 -7.18 -13.80
CA ASP A 75 -13.55 -6.57 -14.87
C ASP A 75 -12.21 -7.33 -15.05
N GLU A 76 -11.74 -7.50 -16.28
CA GLU A 76 -10.42 -8.06 -16.58
C GLU A 76 -9.28 -7.22 -15.98
N LYS A 77 -9.46 -5.90 -15.90
CA LYS A 77 -8.53 -4.94 -15.28
C LYS A 77 -8.40 -5.11 -13.77
N SER A 78 -9.19 -6.00 -13.15
CA SER A 78 -8.96 -6.42 -11.77
C SER A 78 -7.62 -7.14 -11.59
N ASP A 79 -7.07 -7.76 -12.66
CA ASP A 79 -5.68 -8.20 -12.67
C ASP A 79 -4.77 -7.01 -12.92
N ILE A 80 -3.92 -6.70 -11.95
CA ILE A 80 -3.03 -5.53 -12.01
C ILE A 80 -2.15 -5.51 -13.27
N ARG A 81 -1.78 -6.68 -13.80
CA ARG A 81 -0.94 -6.77 -15.01
C ARG A 81 -1.69 -6.23 -16.24
N ILE A 82 -2.98 -6.54 -16.36
CA ILE A 82 -3.83 -6.04 -17.44
C ILE A 82 -4.07 -4.54 -17.24
N LEU A 83 -4.38 -4.12 -16.00
CA LEU A 83 -4.59 -2.71 -15.69
C LEU A 83 -3.37 -1.85 -16.02
N LEU A 84 -2.16 -2.31 -15.67
CA LEU A 84 -0.93 -1.55 -15.94
C LEU A 84 -0.66 -1.42 -17.45
N SER A 85 -0.97 -2.43 -18.26
CA SER A 85 -0.88 -2.32 -19.72
C SER A 85 -1.82 -1.23 -20.25
N HIS A 86 -3.07 -1.19 -19.78
CA HIS A 86 -4.02 -0.13 -20.15
C HIS A 86 -3.61 1.27 -19.65
N ILE A 87 -2.99 1.34 -18.48
CA ILE A 87 -2.44 2.59 -17.93
C ILE A 87 -1.33 3.14 -18.85
N LEU A 88 -0.44 2.27 -19.33
CA LEU A 88 0.60 2.62 -20.30
C LEU A 88 0.02 3.09 -21.64
N GLU A 89 -0.96 2.37 -22.20
CA GLU A 89 -1.66 2.74 -23.43
C GLU A 89 -2.35 4.10 -23.33
N ALA A 90 -2.84 4.47 -22.14
CA ALA A 90 -3.41 5.79 -21.84
C ALA A 90 -2.36 6.91 -21.69
N GLY A 91 -1.06 6.58 -21.89
CA GLY A 91 0.04 7.54 -21.79
C GLY A 91 0.36 7.98 -20.37
N ILE A 92 -0.02 7.19 -19.35
CA ILE A 92 0.37 7.40 -17.96
C ILE A 92 1.76 6.81 -17.78
N THR A 93 2.66 7.57 -17.15
CA THR A 93 4.08 7.22 -17.01
C THR A 93 4.51 6.94 -15.56
N GLN A 94 3.61 7.19 -14.61
CA GLN A 94 3.91 6.98 -13.19
C GLN A 94 2.71 6.39 -12.45
N ILE A 95 2.97 5.45 -11.57
CA ILE A 95 2.01 4.95 -10.59
C ILE A 95 2.51 5.21 -9.17
N ASN A 96 1.61 5.62 -8.28
CA ASN A 96 1.89 5.80 -6.87
C ASN A 96 1.09 4.75 -6.08
N PHE A 97 1.71 4.08 -5.15
CA PHE A 97 1.07 3.06 -4.33
C PHE A 97 1.84 2.84 -3.02
N TYR A 98 1.17 2.35 -2.00
CA TYR A 98 1.84 1.87 -0.79
C TYR A 98 2.43 0.48 -1.02
N ASP A 99 3.57 0.18 -0.37
CA ASP A 99 4.10 -1.18 -0.30
C ASP A 99 2.93 -2.15 0.04
N PRO A 100 2.61 -3.09 -0.86
CA PRO A 100 1.46 -3.96 -0.68
C PRO A 100 1.68 -5.03 0.41
N VAL A 101 2.91 -5.17 0.92
CA VAL A 101 3.28 -6.24 1.88
C VAL A 101 2.87 -7.65 1.39
N ASP A 102 2.62 -7.76 0.10
CA ASP A 102 2.30 -8.99 -0.62
C ASP A 102 3.32 -9.21 -1.72
N ASN A 103 4.10 -10.28 -1.59
CA ASN A 103 5.21 -10.56 -2.52
C ASN A 103 4.72 -10.85 -3.96
N TRP A 104 3.54 -11.45 -4.14
CA TRP A 104 3.01 -11.74 -5.47
C TRP A 104 2.53 -10.47 -6.16
N LEU A 105 1.83 -9.62 -5.42
CA LEU A 105 1.38 -8.33 -5.95
C LEU A 105 2.57 -7.43 -6.26
N LEU A 106 3.56 -7.36 -5.37
CA LEU A 106 4.77 -6.57 -5.59
C LEU A 106 5.56 -7.05 -6.82
N LYS A 107 5.70 -8.36 -7.03
CA LYS A 107 6.34 -8.91 -8.23
C LYS A 107 5.60 -8.52 -9.51
N ARG A 108 4.26 -8.51 -9.50
CA ARG A 108 3.44 -8.08 -10.65
C ARG A 108 3.62 -6.59 -10.95
N LEU A 109 3.68 -5.74 -9.92
CA LEU A 109 3.96 -4.32 -10.06
C LEU A 109 5.37 -4.10 -10.62
N ASN A 110 6.38 -4.74 -10.05
CA ASN A 110 7.77 -4.60 -10.44
C ASN A 110 8.06 -5.11 -11.87
N SER A 111 7.23 -5.99 -12.45
CA SER A 111 7.40 -6.40 -13.85
C SER A 111 7.20 -5.26 -14.86
N PHE A 112 6.67 -4.12 -14.42
CA PHE A 112 6.49 -2.92 -15.24
C PHE A 112 7.52 -1.81 -14.95
N SER A 113 8.52 -2.06 -14.10
CA SER A 113 9.51 -1.05 -13.67
C SER A 113 10.35 -0.43 -14.79
N GLU A 114 10.51 -1.12 -15.92
CA GLU A 114 11.20 -0.58 -17.10
C GLU A 114 10.32 0.40 -17.90
N SER A 115 9.00 0.26 -17.83
CA SER A 115 8.04 1.04 -18.61
C SER A 115 7.33 2.12 -17.80
N LEU A 116 7.18 1.92 -16.48
CA LEU A 116 6.50 2.82 -15.55
C LEU A 116 7.43 3.25 -14.42
N HIS A 117 7.35 4.52 -14.07
CA HIS A 117 7.95 4.98 -12.82
C HIS A 117 7.09 4.51 -11.63
N LEU A 118 7.65 3.61 -10.83
CA LEU A 118 7.00 3.05 -9.65
C LEU A 118 7.35 3.90 -8.42
N ASN A 119 6.43 4.72 -7.96
CA ASN A 119 6.57 5.50 -6.73
C ASN A 119 5.90 4.73 -5.58
N MET A 120 6.66 3.87 -4.95
CA MET A 120 6.21 3.08 -3.79
C MET A 120 6.42 3.86 -2.49
N LEU A 121 5.34 4.10 -1.77
CA LEU A 121 5.36 4.71 -0.44
C LEU A 121 5.46 3.61 0.63
N GLU A 122 6.07 3.93 1.76
CA GLU A 122 6.07 3.03 2.91
C GLU A 122 4.66 2.87 3.48
N THR A 123 4.29 1.62 3.77
CA THR A 123 2.95 1.34 4.29
C THR A 123 2.79 1.77 5.75
N PRO A 124 1.66 2.38 6.12
CA PRO A 124 1.36 2.72 7.52
C PRO A 124 0.95 1.51 8.39
N TYR A 125 1.02 0.28 7.88
CA TYR A 125 0.73 -0.93 8.66
C TYR A 125 1.72 -1.18 9.79
N PHE A 126 2.95 -0.68 9.67
CA PHE A 126 4.01 -0.91 10.64
C PHE A 126 4.43 0.38 11.32
N ILE A 127 4.76 0.28 12.60
CA ILE A 127 5.26 1.40 13.40
C ILE A 127 6.66 1.84 12.93
N ASN A 128 7.43 0.89 12.39
CA ASN A 128 8.79 1.12 11.91
C ASN A 128 8.82 1.14 10.39
N THR A 129 9.61 2.07 9.86
CA THR A 129 9.96 2.12 8.45
C THR A 129 11.06 1.11 8.12
N ASN A 130 11.26 0.80 6.84
CA ASN A 130 12.41 -0.02 6.41
C ASN A 130 13.74 0.63 6.77
N SER A 131 13.82 1.96 6.74
CA SER A 131 14.99 2.73 7.18
C SER A 131 15.27 2.52 8.67
N ASP A 132 14.24 2.56 9.52
CA ASP A 132 14.37 2.28 10.96
C ASP A 132 14.92 0.88 11.22
N LEU A 133 14.37 -0.11 10.51
CA LEU A 133 14.77 -1.51 10.66
C LEU A 133 16.21 -1.74 10.21
N SER A 134 16.65 -1.12 9.11
CA SER A 134 18.01 -1.27 8.59
C SER A 134 19.07 -0.77 9.56
N THR A 135 18.75 0.19 10.42
CA THR A 135 19.64 0.71 11.46
C THR A 135 19.95 -0.35 12.53
N PHE A 136 18.97 -1.15 12.92
CA PHE A 136 19.14 -2.21 13.90
C PHE A 136 19.58 -3.55 13.28
N PHE A 137 18.93 -3.94 12.16
CA PHE A 137 19.14 -5.20 11.44
C PHE A 137 20.18 -5.04 10.31
N ARG A 138 21.36 -4.55 10.65
CA ARG A 138 22.44 -4.36 9.68
C ARG A 138 22.99 -5.68 9.15
N ALA A 139 23.37 -5.72 7.88
CA ALA A 139 23.89 -6.93 7.21
C ALA A 139 25.22 -7.45 7.81
N ASP A 140 26.01 -6.58 8.43
CA ASP A 140 27.28 -6.92 9.09
C ASP A 140 27.09 -7.59 10.46
N LYS A 141 25.87 -7.57 11.03
CA LYS A 141 25.57 -8.07 12.36
C LYS A 141 25.19 -9.54 12.33
N LYS A 142 25.88 -10.37 13.09
CA LYS A 142 25.70 -11.84 13.11
C LYS A 142 24.55 -12.31 14.03
N SER A 143 24.12 -11.49 14.99
CA SER A 143 23.08 -11.87 15.95
C SER A 143 22.23 -10.66 16.34
N PHE A 144 20.96 -10.89 16.61
CA PHE A 144 19.99 -9.88 16.96
C PHE A 144 19.27 -10.28 18.26
N PHE A 145 19.28 -9.40 19.24
CA PHE A 145 18.61 -9.64 20.52
C PHE A 145 17.27 -8.91 20.56
N GLN A 146 16.19 -9.65 20.60
CA GLN A 146 14.82 -9.12 20.64
C GLN A 146 14.63 -8.12 21.79
N THR A 147 15.16 -8.42 22.99
CA THR A 147 15.05 -7.52 24.16
C THR A 147 15.70 -6.16 23.91
N THR A 148 16.85 -6.13 23.22
CA THR A 148 17.52 -4.86 22.90
C THR A 148 16.69 -4.05 21.90
N PHE A 149 16.18 -4.68 20.85
CA PHE A 149 15.30 -4.04 19.88
C PHE A 149 14.04 -3.49 20.58
N TYR A 150 13.38 -4.33 21.38
CA TYR A 150 12.17 -3.94 22.12
C TYR A 150 12.41 -2.73 23.04
N LYS A 151 13.50 -2.70 23.79
CA LYS A 151 13.85 -1.55 24.66
C LYS A 151 14.02 -0.26 23.83
N GLN A 152 14.72 -0.34 22.71
CA GLN A 152 14.89 0.80 21.81
C GLN A 152 13.54 1.29 21.25
N GLN A 153 12.66 0.37 20.84
CA GLN A 153 11.34 0.72 20.32
C GLN A 153 10.46 1.37 21.39
N ARG A 154 10.48 0.87 22.62
CA ARG A 154 9.76 1.49 23.74
C ARG A 154 10.15 2.95 23.92
N VAL A 155 11.44 3.23 23.98
CA VAL A 155 11.96 4.61 24.10
C VAL A 155 11.56 5.47 22.91
N LYS A 156 11.78 4.98 21.67
CA LYS A 156 11.48 5.68 20.45
C LYS A 156 10.01 6.09 20.34
N HIS A 157 9.10 5.17 20.68
CA HIS A 157 7.66 5.36 20.55
C HIS A 157 6.95 5.77 21.86
N ASN A 158 7.73 6.01 22.92
CA ASN A 158 7.22 6.36 24.25
C ASN A 158 6.16 5.40 24.79
N VAL A 159 6.36 4.09 24.58
CA VAL A 159 5.41 3.03 24.98
C VAL A 159 5.78 2.49 26.36
N LEU A 160 4.86 2.56 27.33
CA LEU A 160 5.08 2.12 28.72
C LEU A 160 6.32 2.77 29.35
N MET A 161 6.47 4.08 29.12
CA MET A 161 7.54 4.88 29.74
C MET A 161 6.95 5.80 30.79
N GLU A 162 7.66 6.01 31.88
CA GLU A 162 7.36 7.03 32.89
C GLU A 162 7.80 8.42 32.43
N LYS A 163 7.36 9.47 33.14
CA LYS A 163 7.69 10.85 32.77
C LYS A 163 9.21 11.16 32.86
N ASP A 164 9.93 10.42 33.67
CA ASP A 164 11.39 10.53 33.85
C ASP A 164 12.18 9.74 32.82
N GLY A 165 11.51 9.06 31.86
CA GLY A 165 12.13 8.24 30.84
C GLY A 165 12.49 6.83 31.29
N SER A 166 12.12 6.43 32.51
CA SER A 166 12.28 5.05 32.98
C SER A 166 11.18 4.13 32.40
N PRO A 167 11.42 2.82 32.26
CA PRO A 167 10.37 1.86 31.93
C PRO A 167 9.32 1.76 33.06
N ARG A 168 8.07 1.79 32.69
CA ARG A 168 6.92 1.53 33.53
C ARG A 168 6.80 0.06 33.89
#